data_2b71d1145d3433993df6a0f28ee07447
#
_entry.id   2b71d1145d3433993df6a0f28ee07447
#
_cell.length_a   1.000
_cell.length_b   1.000
_cell.length_c   1.000
_cell.angle_alpha   90.00
_cell.angle_beta   90.00
_cell.angle_gamma   90.00
#
_symmetry.space_group_name_H-M   'P 1'
#
loop_
_entity.id
_entity.type
_entity.pdbx_description
1 polymer ?
#
loop_
_entity_poly.entity_id
_entity_poly.type
_entity_poly.pdbx_seq_one_letter_code
_entity_poly.pdbx_strand_id
1 'polypeptide(L)'
;GWAGMSTHHCITLSVRDSAGLLDATAGMELGAPYAAPMAAHSYAQALQQAPRPLRIALVEQVGPWPTSSQSLEAVRQAARLCESLGHRVTSAQLPVVLPAFLDQVFTIIGASTRNYLDLLGQLRGTPVQPGELEARTRIILRDKGAVSGAQYAAAVEWIHAFGRQMALFMRDHDVILSPTLTREPAPIGELDLQDDSLRLDELIERFHSYSPFTALFNASGQPAMSVPLYWSANGLPMGAHFAARFGEDATLLALAAQLEQAQPWRQRVAPVNACVGGAFAPAT
;
A
#
# COMPACT_ATOMS: atom_id res chain seq x y z
N GLY A 1 14.36 -4.92 0.42
CA GLY A 1 14.68 -4.42 -0.91
C GLY A 1 14.37 -2.94 -1.06
N TRP A 2 14.84 -2.30 -2.14
CA TRP A 2 14.52 -0.92 -2.54
C TRP A 2 14.74 0.11 -1.44
N ALA A 3 15.90 0.09 -0.80
CA ALA A 3 16.27 1.00 0.30
C ALA A 3 15.24 1.04 1.45
N GLY A 4 14.63 -0.09 1.78
CA GLY A 4 13.64 -0.21 2.86
C GLY A 4 12.18 -0.02 2.44
N MET A 5 11.89 0.35 1.19
CA MET A 5 10.52 0.54 0.71
C MET A 5 9.75 -0.76 0.41
N SER A 6 10.45 -1.92 0.39
CA SER A 6 9.79 -3.21 0.20
C SER A 6 9.23 -3.71 1.53
N THR A 7 7.92 -3.87 1.61
CA THR A 7 7.22 -4.33 2.80
C THR A 7 6.48 -5.63 2.53
N HIS A 8 6.34 -6.46 3.55
CA HIS A 8 5.65 -7.74 3.49
C HIS A 8 4.62 -7.81 4.60
N HIS A 9 3.49 -8.39 4.32
CA HIS A 9 2.49 -8.83 5.27
C HIS A 9 1.52 -9.78 4.54
N CYS A 10 0.31 -9.93 5.02
CA CYS A 10 -0.69 -10.88 4.52
C CYS A 10 -1.96 -10.17 4.04
N ILE A 11 -2.71 -10.90 3.21
CA ILE A 11 -4.11 -10.62 2.88
C ILE A 11 -4.97 -11.66 3.59
N THR A 12 -5.90 -11.22 4.44
CA THR A 12 -6.75 -12.08 5.26
C THR A 12 -8.22 -11.69 5.10
N LEU A 13 -9.13 -12.62 5.46
CA LEU A 13 -10.56 -12.36 5.48
C LEU A 13 -11.02 -11.65 6.77
N SER A 14 -10.19 -11.63 7.81
CA SER A 14 -10.53 -11.01 9.09
C SER A 14 -9.36 -10.20 9.64
N VAL A 15 -9.67 -9.15 10.38
CA VAL A 15 -8.66 -8.34 11.09
C VAL A 15 -7.94 -9.16 12.16
N ARG A 16 -8.65 -10.11 12.81
CA ARG A 16 -8.05 -11.02 13.79
C ARG A 16 -6.91 -11.84 13.19
N ASP A 17 -7.11 -12.39 12.01
CA ASP A 17 -6.11 -13.25 11.37
C ASP A 17 -4.90 -12.41 10.91
N SER A 18 -5.13 -11.18 10.45
CA SER A 18 -4.04 -10.23 10.13
C SER A 18 -3.20 -9.89 11.37
N ALA A 19 -3.85 -9.57 12.49
CA ALA A 19 -3.16 -9.28 13.74
C ALA A 19 -2.35 -10.48 14.27
N GLY A 20 -2.94 -11.69 14.22
CA GLY A 20 -2.25 -12.92 14.63
C GLY A 20 -1.04 -13.26 13.77
N LEU A 21 -1.13 -13.01 12.44
CA LEU A 21 0.00 -13.18 11.55
C LEU A 21 1.09 -12.13 11.80
N LEU A 22 0.71 -10.90 12.12
CA LEU A 22 1.67 -9.86 12.48
C LEU A 22 2.37 -10.20 13.81
N ASP A 23 1.66 -10.69 14.81
CA ASP A 23 2.27 -11.17 16.06
C ASP A 23 3.29 -12.30 15.83
N ALA A 24 3.03 -13.16 14.85
CA ALA A 24 3.92 -14.28 14.52
C ALA A 24 5.16 -13.86 13.69
N THR A 25 5.10 -12.73 12.98
CA THR A 25 6.15 -12.33 12.03
C THR A 25 6.84 -11.02 12.40
N ALA A 26 6.26 -10.22 13.32
CA ALA A 26 6.86 -8.97 13.78
C ALA A 26 8.09 -9.22 14.65
N GLY A 27 9.04 -8.31 14.56
CA GLY A 27 10.25 -8.35 15.35
C GLY A 27 11.48 -7.99 14.55
N MET A 28 12.61 -7.87 15.22
CA MET A 28 13.90 -7.65 14.57
C MET A 28 14.53 -8.97 14.18
N GLU A 29 14.82 -9.11 12.91
CA GLU A 29 15.70 -10.19 12.44
C GLU A 29 17.14 -9.97 12.94
N LEU A 30 17.83 -11.06 13.29
CA LEU A 30 19.23 -10.98 13.71
C LEU A 30 20.10 -10.40 12.60
N GLY A 31 20.74 -9.25 12.87
CA GLY A 31 21.58 -8.55 11.90
C GLY A 31 20.80 -7.64 10.94
N ALA A 32 19.51 -7.39 11.16
CA ALA A 32 18.74 -6.44 10.37
C ALA A 32 19.36 -5.03 10.42
N PRO A 33 19.50 -4.34 9.29
CA PRO A 33 20.07 -2.99 9.24
C PRO A 33 19.13 -1.90 9.79
N TYR A 34 17.85 -2.21 9.96
CA TYR A 34 16.83 -1.29 10.48
C TYR A 34 16.13 -1.92 11.68
N ALA A 35 15.87 -1.09 12.70
CA ALA A 35 15.08 -1.48 13.87
C ALA A 35 13.63 -1.03 13.69
N ALA A 36 12.69 -1.97 13.85
CA ALA A 36 11.28 -1.64 13.97
C ALA A 36 10.93 -1.28 15.42
N PRO A 37 10.03 -0.32 15.66
CA PRO A 37 9.48 -0.10 17.00
C PRO A 37 8.83 -1.39 17.50
N MET A 38 9.18 -1.78 18.72
CA MET A 38 8.55 -2.94 19.36
C MET A 38 7.19 -2.53 19.92
N ALA A 39 6.14 -3.27 19.57
CA ALA A 39 4.84 -3.09 20.19
C ALA A 39 4.90 -3.42 21.69
N ALA A 40 4.26 -2.59 22.54
CA ALA A 40 4.20 -2.81 23.97
C ALA A 40 3.36 -4.06 24.35
N HIS A 41 2.42 -4.42 23.49
CA HIS A 41 1.51 -5.57 23.65
C HIS A 41 1.37 -6.29 22.31
N SER A 42 0.80 -7.50 22.32
CA SER A 42 0.53 -8.20 21.05
C SER A 42 -0.52 -7.44 20.22
N TYR A 43 -0.40 -7.54 18.91
CA TYR A 43 -1.36 -6.92 17.99
C TYR A 43 -2.76 -7.52 18.13
N ALA A 44 -2.87 -8.80 18.46
CA ALA A 44 -4.15 -9.43 18.78
C ALA A 44 -4.83 -8.82 20.02
N GLN A 45 -4.06 -8.35 21.00
CA GLN A 45 -4.62 -7.62 22.16
C GLN A 45 -5.14 -6.23 21.78
N ALA A 46 -4.52 -5.57 20.79
CA ALA A 46 -4.99 -4.25 20.32
C ALA A 46 -6.42 -4.30 19.76
N LEU A 47 -6.88 -5.45 19.27
CA LEU A 47 -8.25 -5.62 18.76
C LEU A 47 -9.35 -5.58 19.82
N GLN A 48 -8.97 -5.77 21.09
CA GLN A 48 -9.93 -5.87 22.21
C GLN A 48 -10.42 -4.51 22.71
N GLN A 49 -9.79 -3.42 22.29
CA GLN A 49 -10.11 -2.08 22.72
C GLN A 49 -10.36 -1.19 21.52
N ALA A 50 -11.50 -0.50 21.51
CA ALA A 50 -11.73 0.55 20.53
C ALA A 50 -10.66 1.64 20.69
N PRO A 51 -10.15 2.20 19.58
CA PRO A 51 -9.20 3.30 19.67
C PRO A 51 -9.90 4.53 20.29
N ARG A 52 -9.11 5.40 20.93
CA ARG A 52 -9.60 6.73 21.28
C ARG A 52 -10.14 7.46 20.05
N PRO A 53 -10.95 8.53 20.21
CA PRO A 53 -11.31 9.36 19.05
C PRO A 53 -10.07 9.80 18.26
N LEU A 54 -10.02 9.42 16.98
CA LEU A 54 -8.89 9.69 16.07
C LEU A 54 -9.18 10.94 15.23
N ARG A 55 -8.11 11.68 14.91
CA ARG A 55 -8.12 12.76 13.91
C ARG A 55 -7.73 12.14 12.57
N ILE A 56 -8.67 12.06 11.64
CA ILE A 56 -8.52 11.39 10.35
C ILE A 56 -8.44 12.43 9.25
N ALA A 57 -7.35 12.43 8.49
CA ALA A 57 -7.17 13.24 7.29
C ALA A 57 -7.79 12.53 6.09
N LEU A 58 -8.87 13.03 5.53
CA LEU A 58 -9.48 12.50 4.30
C LEU A 58 -8.76 13.08 3.08
N VAL A 59 -8.13 12.19 2.30
CA VAL A 59 -7.37 12.51 1.09
C VAL A 59 -8.04 11.83 -0.11
N GLU A 60 -8.81 12.56 -0.87
CA GLU A 60 -9.62 12.03 -1.98
C GLU A 60 -8.83 11.89 -3.28
N GLN A 61 -7.73 12.62 -3.42
CA GLN A 61 -6.91 12.62 -4.64
C GLN A 61 -5.43 12.84 -4.31
N VAL A 62 -4.56 12.18 -5.06
CA VAL A 62 -3.11 12.39 -5.06
C VAL A 62 -2.61 12.43 -6.49
N GLY A 63 -1.82 13.46 -6.83
CA GLY A 63 -1.26 13.64 -8.17
C GLY A 63 -2.27 14.08 -9.22
N PRO A 64 -1.93 13.96 -10.52
CA PRO A 64 -2.69 14.54 -11.62
C PRO A 64 -3.89 13.69 -12.06
N TRP A 65 -3.95 12.41 -11.69
CA TRP A 65 -4.96 11.49 -12.19
C TRP A 65 -6.24 11.57 -11.36
N PRO A 66 -7.42 11.68 -12.00
CA PRO A 66 -8.68 11.82 -11.30
C PRO A 66 -9.07 10.51 -10.59
N THR A 67 -9.65 10.64 -9.41
CA THR A 67 -10.32 9.55 -8.71
C THR A 67 -11.75 9.43 -9.21
N SER A 68 -12.18 8.22 -9.55
CA SER A 68 -13.54 7.95 -10.05
C SER A 68 -14.62 8.28 -9.01
N SER A 69 -15.82 8.55 -9.47
CA SER A 69 -16.96 8.82 -8.58
C SER A 69 -17.25 7.66 -7.63
N GLN A 70 -17.06 6.42 -8.08
CA GLN A 70 -17.23 5.22 -7.22
C GLN A 70 -16.17 5.14 -6.13
N SER A 71 -14.89 5.39 -6.45
CA SER A 71 -13.81 5.41 -5.45
C SER A 71 -13.98 6.57 -4.46
N LEU A 72 -14.43 7.74 -4.93
CA LEU A 72 -14.78 8.86 -4.06
C LEU A 72 -15.94 8.50 -3.13
N GLU A 73 -16.99 7.87 -3.65
CA GLU A 73 -18.13 7.45 -2.80
C GLU A 73 -17.69 6.41 -1.77
N ALA A 74 -16.86 5.44 -2.16
CA ALA A 74 -16.30 4.43 -1.25
C ALA A 74 -15.56 5.07 -0.08
N VAL A 75 -14.65 5.99 -0.34
CA VAL A 75 -13.86 6.64 0.72
C VAL A 75 -14.71 7.59 1.57
N ARG A 76 -15.70 8.27 0.97
CA ARG A 76 -16.65 9.13 1.70
C ARG A 76 -17.58 8.32 2.61
N GLN A 77 -18.02 7.14 2.19
CA GLN A 77 -18.77 6.24 3.08
C GLN A 77 -17.91 5.76 4.25
N ALA A 78 -16.66 5.39 3.99
CA ALA A 78 -15.72 5.05 5.06
C ALA A 78 -15.50 6.24 6.03
N ALA A 79 -15.42 7.46 5.52
CA ALA A 79 -15.33 8.68 6.34
C ALA A 79 -16.56 8.85 7.24
N ARG A 80 -17.77 8.75 6.67
CA ARG A 80 -19.04 8.83 7.44
C ARG A 80 -19.13 7.72 8.51
N LEU A 81 -18.67 6.51 8.18
CA LEU A 81 -18.61 5.43 9.16
C LEU A 81 -17.66 5.78 10.32
N CYS A 82 -16.48 6.28 10.02
CA CYS A 82 -15.54 6.74 11.05
C CYS A 82 -16.15 7.84 11.94
N GLU A 83 -16.84 8.82 11.36
CA GLU A 83 -17.53 9.88 12.11
C GLU A 83 -18.63 9.31 13.02
N SER A 84 -19.42 8.36 12.53
CA SER A 84 -20.46 7.70 13.34
C SER A 84 -19.90 6.88 14.51
N LEU A 85 -18.64 6.46 14.40
CA LEU A 85 -17.89 5.76 15.46
C LEU A 85 -17.15 6.71 16.41
N GLY A 86 -17.34 8.03 16.26
CA GLY A 86 -16.80 9.06 17.16
C GLY A 86 -15.42 9.60 16.76
N HIS A 87 -14.93 9.30 15.55
CA HIS A 87 -13.70 9.90 15.02
C HIS A 87 -13.98 11.26 14.38
N ARG A 88 -12.97 12.10 14.28
CA ARG A 88 -13.05 13.40 13.60
C ARG A 88 -12.39 13.30 12.22
N VAL A 89 -13.17 13.45 11.15
CA VAL A 89 -12.68 13.46 9.79
C VAL A 89 -12.58 14.89 9.25
N THR A 90 -11.46 15.23 8.62
CA THR A 90 -11.25 16.53 7.96
C THR A 90 -10.58 16.32 6.62
N SER A 91 -11.02 17.05 5.59
CA SER A 91 -10.38 17.04 4.28
C SER A 91 -8.95 17.58 4.37
N ALA A 92 -8.02 16.92 3.69
CA ALA A 92 -6.62 17.29 3.68
C ALA A 92 -5.96 16.97 2.34
N GLN A 93 -4.77 17.56 2.12
CA GLN A 93 -3.90 17.24 0.99
C GLN A 93 -2.55 16.79 1.51
N LEU A 94 -1.99 15.72 0.93
CA LEU A 94 -0.67 15.24 1.31
C LEU A 94 0.43 16.18 0.78
N PRO A 95 1.50 16.37 1.55
CA PRO A 95 2.65 17.19 1.16
C PRO A 95 3.55 16.46 0.15
N VAL A 96 3.01 16.12 -1.03
CA VAL A 96 3.74 15.37 -2.06
C VAL A 96 3.50 15.93 -3.45
N VAL A 97 4.58 16.03 -4.22
CA VAL A 97 4.53 16.24 -5.68
C VAL A 97 4.77 14.87 -6.31
N LEU A 98 3.67 14.19 -6.67
CA LEU A 98 3.69 12.78 -7.05
C LEU A 98 4.64 12.44 -8.21
N PRO A 99 4.75 13.22 -9.31
CA PRO A 99 5.72 12.92 -10.37
C PRO A 99 7.18 12.93 -9.86
N ALA A 100 7.55 13.89 -9.03
CA ALA A 100 8.89 13.96 -8.45
C ALA A 100 9.15 12.78 -7.50
N PHE A 101 8.15 12.40 -6.69
CA PHE A 101 8.20 11.22 -5.84
C PHE A 101 8.44 9.94 -6.65
N LEU A 102 7.68 9.72 -7.70
CA LEU A 102 7.79 8.52 -8.54
C LEU A 102 9.14 8.46 -9.26
N ASP A 103 9.69 9.58 -9.71
CA ASP A 103 11.03 9.62 -10.31
C ASP A 103 12.11 9.10 -9.34
N GLN A 104 12.08 9.51 -8.07
CA GLN A 104 13.02 9.03 -7.06
C GLN A 104 12.80 7.55 -6.73
N VAL A 105 11.55 7.12 -6.59
CA VAL A 105 11.20 5.72 -6.36
C VAL A 105 11.72 4.84 -7.50
N PHE A 106 11.47 5.21 -8.75
CA PHE A 106 11.95 4.43 -9.89
C PHE A 106 13.47 4.47 -10.06
N THR A 107 14.14 5.53 -9.62
CA THR A 107 15.61 5.58 -9.56
C THR A 107 16.15 4.51 -8.60
N ILE A 108 15.54 4.37 -7.42
CA ILE A 108 15.92 3.33 -6.45
C ILE A 108 15.58 1.94 -6.97
N ILE A 109 14.37 1.75 -7.50
CA ILE A 109 13.90 0.46 -8.04
C ILE A 109 14.80 -0.01 -9.19
N GLY A 110 15.12 0.87 -10.15
CA GLY A 110 15.95 0.51 -11.31
C GLY A 110 17.36 0.06 -10.91
N ALA A 111 18.04 0.85 -10.05
CA ALA A 111 19.36 0.50 -9.53
C ALA A 111 19.35 -0.81 -8.73
N SER A 112 18.37 -0.98 -7.85
CA SER A 112 18.24 -2.18 -7.02
C SER A 112 17.93 -3.43 -7.85
N THR A 113 17.07 -3.28 -8.87
CA THR A 113 16.74 -4.38 -9.79
C THR A 113 17.95 -4.80 -10.61
N ARG A 114 18.74 -3.85 -11.13
CA ARG A 114 20.00 -4.15 -11.83
C ARG A 114 20.95 -4.94 -10.94
N ASN A 115 21.22 -4.45 -9.73
CA ASN A 115 22.09 -5.12 -8.78
C ASN A 115 21.61 -6.56 -8.44
N TYR A 116 20.30 -6.75 -8.27
CA TYR A 116 19.71 -8.07 -8.00
C TYR A 116 19.90 -9.03 -9.18
N LEU A 117 19.70 -8.57 -10.41
CA LEU A 117 19.88 -9.40 -11.60
C LEU A 117 21.35 -9.75 -11.86
N ASP A 118 22.28 -8.83 -11.57
CA ASP A 118 23.71 -9.07 -11.66
C ASP A 118 24.14 -10.14 -10.63
N LEU A 119 23.65 -10.05 -9.37
CA LEU A 119 23.87 -11.06 -8.34
C LEU A 119 23.27 -12.42 -8.75
N LEU A 120 22.05 -12.44 -9.26
CA LEU A 120 21.41 -13.67 -9.75
C LEU A 120 22.22 -14.31 -10.88
N GLY A 121 22.72 -13.51 -11.80
CA GLY A 121 23.61 -13.96 -12.87
C GLY A 121 24.90 -14.59 -12.35
N GLN A 122 25.51 -13.99 -11.34
CA GLN A 122 26.70 -14.53 -10.66
C GLN A 122 26.39 -15.88 -10.00
N LEU A 123 25.31 -15.97 -9.23
CA LEU A 123 24.91 -17.19 -8.51
C LEU A 123 24.61 -18.37 -9.47
N ARG A 124 24.00 -18.12 -10.61
CA ARG A 124 23.69 -19.16 -11.60
C ARG A 124 24.81 -19.41 -12.63
N GLY A 125 25.88 -18.61 -12.60
CA GLY A 125 27.02 -18.73 -13.52
C GLY A 125 26.78 -18.19 -14.94
N THR A 126 25.61 -17.57 -15.21
CA THR A 126 25.25 -16.99 -16.52
C THR A 126 24.46 -15.71 -16.33
N PRO A 127 24.73 -14.61 -17.09
CA PRO A 127 23.95 -13.39 -17.01
C PRO A 127 22.47 -13.61 -17.32
N VAL A 128 21.59 -12.88 -16.62
CA VAL A 128 20.16 -12.86 -16.94
C VAL A 128 19.96 -12.18 -18.29
N GLN A 129 19.26 -12.86 -19.19
CA GLN A 129 19.00 -12.34 -20.53
C GLN A 129 17.74 -11.49 -20.57
N PRO A 130 17.66 -10.45 -21.43
CA PRO A 130 16.45 -9.63 -21.57
C PRO A 130 15.17 -10.42 -21.85
N GLY A 131 15.25 -11.51 -22.60
CA GLY A 131 14.12 -12.39 -22.91
C GLY A 131 13.57 -13.19 -21.72
N GLU A 132 14.30 -13.24 -20.59
CA GLU A 132 13.85 -13.87 -19.35
C GLU A 132 13.06 -12.89 -18.45
N LEU A 133 12.97 -11.62 -18.85
CA LEU A 133 12.35 -10.55 -18.07
C LEU A 133 11.01 -10.13 -18.68
N GLU A 134 10.08 -9.78 -17.82
CA GLU A 134 8.84 -9.13 -18.25
C GLU A 134 9.10 -7.75 -18.87
N ALA A 135 8.23 -7.32 -19.78
CA ALA A 135 8.34 -6.04 -20.48
C ALA A 135 8.52 -4.85 -19.50
N ARG A 136 7.75 -4.82 -18.41
CA ARG A 136 7.86 -3.78 -17.37
C ARG A 136 9.27 -3.71 -16.77
N THR A 137 9.86 -4.84 -16.45
CA THR A 137 11.22 -4.90 -15.90
C THR A 137 12.25 -4.40 -16.92
N ARG A 138 12.11 -4.76 -18.20
CA ARG A 138 13.00 -4.26 -19.27
C ARG A 138 12.93 -2.74 -19.42
N ILE A 139 11.72 -2.16 -19.38
CA ILE A 139 11.53 -0.69 -19.45
C ILE A 139 12.24 0.00 -18.28
N ILE A 140 12.00 -0.47 -17.05
CA ILE A 140 12.64 0.11 -15.84
C ILE A 140 14.16 0.02 -15.94
N LEU A 141 14.71 -1.11 -16.35
CA LEU A 141 16.16 -1.30 -16.48
C LEU A 141 16.77 -0.44 -17.59
N ARG A 142 16.07 -0.28 -18.72
CA ARG A 142 16.52 0.58 -19.82
C ARG A 142 16.68 2.03 -19.36
N ASP A 143 15.71 2.54 -18.61
CA ASP A 143 15.63 3.97 -18.29
C ASP A 143 16.27 4.31 -16.92
N LYS A 144 16.31 3.37 -15.98
CA LYS A 144 16.80 3.58 -14.59
C LYS A 144 17.80 2.52 -14.10
N GLY A 145 18.17 1.53 -14.93
CA GLY A 145 19.08 0.47 -14.51
C GLY A 145 20.57 0.87 -14.46
N ALA A 146 20.94 2.02 -15.03
CA ALA A 146 22.33 2.50 -15.11
C ALA A 146 22.54 3.86 -14.43
N VAL A 147 21.74 4.18 -13.40
CA VAL A 147 21.91 5.40 -12.61
C VAL A 147 23.24 5.38 -11.86
N SER A 148 23.88 6.56 -11.68
CA SER A 148 25.12 6.65 -10.92
C SER A 148 24.88 6.45 -9.41
N GLY A 149 25.94 6.11 -8.66
CA GLY A 149 25.89 6.05 -7.21
C GLY A 149 25.42 7.37 -6.58
N ALA A 150 25.81 8.53 -7.15
CA ALA A 150 25.37 9.84 -6.67
C ALA A 150 23.85 10.04 -6.89
N GLN A 151 23.30 9.64 -8.02
CA GLN A 151 21.87 9.72 -8.28
C GLN A 151 21.08 8.80 -7.35
N TYR A 152 21.57 7.59 -7.10
CA TYR A 152 20.94 6.67 -6.14
C TYR A 152 20.96 7.25 -4.71
N ALA A 153 22.11 7.78 -4.24
CA ALA A 153 22.22 8.40 -2.93
C ALA A 153 21.26 9.59 -2.77
N ALA A 154 21.22 10.47 -3.77
CA ALA A 154 20.29 11.60 -3.77
C ALA A 154 18.82 11.17 -3.71
N ALA A 155 18.45 10.09 -4.43
CA ALA A 155 17.09 9.54 -4.39
C ALA A 155 16.75 8.99 -2.99
N VAL A 156 17.66 8.29 -2.33
CA VAL A 156 17.47 7.80 -0.95
C VAL A 156 17.31 8.96 0.03
N GLU A 157 18.15 9.99 -0.06
CA GLU A 157 18.03 11.19 0.79
C GLU A 157 16.70 11.92 0.58
N TRP A 158 16.23 11.99 -0.67
CA TRP A 158 14.94 12.58 -1.00
C TRP A 158 13.79 11.81 -0.35
N ILE A 159 13.81 10.47 -0.41
CA ILE A 159 12.80 9.61 0.25
C ILE A 159 12.82 9.81 1.77
N HIS A 160 14.00 9.93 2.38
CA HIS A 160 14.09 10.23 3.81
C HIS A 160 13.53 11.63 4.15
N ALA A 161 13.74 12.63 3.29
CA ALA A 161 13.15 13.95 3.44
C ALA A 161 11.62 13.91 3.31
N PHE A 162 11.10 13.14 2.35
CA PHE A 162 9.66 12.90 2.19
C PHE A 162 9.07 12.24 3.45
N GLY A 163 9.72 11.21 4.01
CA GLY A 163 9.28 10.59 5.27
C GLY A 163 9.17 11.60 6.42
N ARG A 164 10.12 12.53 6.53
CA ARG A 164 10.06 13.62 7.52
C ARG A 164 8.91 14.61 7.26
N GLN A 165 8.60 14.92 6.00
CA GLN A 165 7.44 15.75 5.65
C GLN A 165 6.12 15.07 6.02
N MET A 166 6.00 13.76 5.74
CA MET A 166 4.85 12.97 6.17
C MET A 166 4.71 12.93 7.69
N ALA A 167 5.80 12.76 8.43
CA ALA A 167 5.79 12.79 9.90
C ALA A 167 5.34 14.16 10.45
N LEU A 168 5.74 15.27 9.82
CA LEU A 168 5.27 16.61 10.18
C LEU A 168 3.77 16.79 9.90
N PHE A 169 3.28 16.32 8.76
CA PHE A 169 1.85 16.30 8.43
C PHE A 169 1.04 15.52 9.46
N MET A 170 1.56 14.39 9.94
CA MET A 170 0.90 13.56 10.95
C MET A 170 0.92 14.13 12.38
N ARG A 171 1.53 15.28 12.63
CA ARG A 171 1.40 15.94 13.96
C ARG A 171 -0.04 16.36 14.26
N ASP A 172 -0.78 16.76 13.22
CA ASP A 172 -2.16 17.21 13.35
C ASP A 172 -3.19 16.10 13.08
N HIS A 173 -2.74 14.94 12.61
CA HIS A 173 -3.55 13.78 12.26
C HIS A 173 -3.03 12.50 12.91
N ASP A 174 -3.93 11.59 13.21
CA ASP A 174 -3.59 10.26 13.73
C ASP A 174 -3.59 9.21 12.63
N VAL A 175 -4.50 9.37 11.64
CA VAL A 175 -4.69 8.46 10.50
C VAL A 175 -4.96 9.27 9.23
N ILE A 176 -4.48 8.78 8.10
CA ILE A 176 -4.85 9.22 6.75
C ILE A 176 -5.87 8.20 6.21
N LEU A 177 -6.95 8.69 5.63
CA LEU A 177 -7.94 7.89 4.90
C LEU A 177 -7.93 8.31 3.43
N SER A 178 -7.74 7.37 2.53
CA SER A 178 -7.78 7.60 1.08
C SER A 178 -8.46 6.42 0.36
N PRO A 179 -8.82 6.55 -0.93
CA PRO A 179 -9.08 5.38 -1.75
C PRO A 179 -7.84 4.48 -1.82
N THR A 180 -8.03 3.17 -1.95
CA THR A 180 -6.92 2.25 -2.26
C THR A 180 -6.51 2.41 -3.73
N LEU A 181 -7.50 2.49 -4.60
CA LEU A 181 -7.36 2.66 -6.06
C LEU A 181 -8.21 3.84 -6.54
N THR A 182 -7.80 4.44 -7.64
CA THR A 182 -8.56 5.54 -8.26
C THR A 182 -9.88 5.10 -8.90
N ARG A 183 -10.04 3.81 -9.17
CA ARG A 183 -11.22 3.20 -9.81
C ARG A 183 -11.39 1.74 -9.38
N GLU A 184 -12.40 1.05 -9.86
CA GLU A 184 -12.64 -0.37 -9.63
C GLU A 184 -11.41 -1.24 -9.94
N PRO A 185 -11.31 -2.46 -9.35
CA PRO A 185 -10.29 -3.43 -9.73
C PRO A 185 -10.24 -3.66 -11.24
N ALA A 186 -9.02 -3.69 -11.80
CA ALA A 186 -8.83 -3.85 -13.23
C ALA A 186 -9.38 -5.21 -13.72
N PRO A 187 -10.03 -5.25 -14.90
CA PRO A 187 -10.27 -6.51 -15.59
C PRO A 187 -8.97 -7.29 -15.80
N ILE A 188 -9.06 -8.61 -15.77
CA ILE A 188 -7.92 -9.49 -16.06
C ILE A 188 -7.38 -9.15 -17.45
N GLY A 189 -6.07 -8.93 -17.56
CA GLY A 189 -5.39 -8.57 -18.80
C GLY A 189 -5.26 -7.07 -19.08
N GLU A 190 -6.05 -6.20 -18.42
CA GLU A 190 -5.98 -4.74 -18.69
C GLU A 190 -4.59 -4.16 -18.36
N LEU A 191 -3.96 -4.66 -17.30
CA LEU A 191 -2.64 -4.22 -16.88
C LEU A 191 -1.50 -5.09 -17.43
N ASP A 192 -1.79 -6.09 -18.25
CA ASP A 192 -0.77 -6.90 -18.91
C ASP A 192 0.02 -6.05 -19.90
N LEU A 193 1.33 -6.20 -19.85
CA LEU A 193 2.27 -5.51 -20.72
C LEU A 193 3.13 -6.54 -21.44
N GLN A 194 2.87 -6.72 -22.73
CA GLN A 194 3.62 -7.64 -23.60
C GLN A 194 4.77 -6.94 -24.33
N ASP A 195 4.63 -5.64 -24.54
CA ASP A 195 5.54 -4.81 -25.31
C ASP A 195 6.36 -3.90 -24.37
N ASP A 196 7.66 -3.79 -24.64
CA ASP A 196 8.60 -2.93 -23.92
C ASP A 196 8.94 -1.63 -24.68
N SER A 197 8.18 -1.28 -25.71
CA SER A 197 8.34 -0.03 -26.48
C SER A 197 7.96 1.21 -25.69
N LEU A 198 7.12 1.09 -24.64
CA LEU A 198 6.71 2.20 -23.80
C LEU A 198 7.92 2.88 -23.14
N ARG A 199 7.81 4.21 -22.99
CA ARG A 199 8.73 4.97 -22.14
C ARG A 199 8.35 4.77 -20.66
N LEU A 200 9.27 5.08 -19.76
CA LEU A 200 9.05 4.92 -18.32
C LEU A 200 7.88 5.80 -17.80
N ASP A 201 7.73 7.01 -18.32
CA ASP A 201 6.61 7.90 -17.95
C ASP A 201 5.24 7.32 -18.38
N GLU A 202 5.15 6.70 -19.54
CA GLU A 202 3.95 6.01 -20.02
C GLU A 202 3.65 4.75 -19.18
N LEU A 203 4.69 4.01 -18.79
CA LEU A 203 4.57 2.90 -17.85
C LEU A 203 4.05 3.39 -16.48
N ILE A 204 4.62 4.47 -15.96
CA ILE A 204 4.22 5.08 -14.70
C ILE A 204 2.75 5.51 -14.78
N GLU A 205 2.35 6.19 -15.84
CA GLU A 205 0.96 6.60 -16.04
C GLU A 205 0.01 5.40 -16.05
N ARG A 206 0.34 4.35 -16.79
CA ARG A 206 -0.49 3.14 -16.91
C ARG A 206 -0.79 2.49 -15.56
N PHE A 207 0.20 2.40 -14.67
CA PHE A 207 0.06 1.71 -13.39
C PHE A 207 -0.27 2.65 -12.22
N HIS A 208 0.38 3.82 -12.17
CA HIS A 208 0.20 4.73 -11.03
C HIS A 208 -0.99 5.67 -11.16
N SER A 209 -1.54 5.86 -12.37
CA SER A 209 -2.88 6.47 -12.49
C SER A 209 -3.95 5.62 -11.79
N TYR A 210 -3.69 4.33 -11.68
CA TYR A 210 -4.54 3.36 -11.02
C TYR A 210 -4.34 3.34 -9.50
N SER A 211 -3.08 3.35 -9.03
CA SER A 211 -2.69 3.22 -7.63
C SER A 211 -1.70 4.31 -7.19
N PRO A 212 -2.13 5.59 -7.10
CA PRO A 212 -1.23 6.68 -6.71
C PRO A 212 -1.02 6.80 -5.20
N PHE A 213 -1.84 6.15 -4.37
CA PHE A 213 -1.91 6.37 -2.93
C PHE A 213 -0.90 5.52 -2.15
N THR A 214 -0.81 4.22 -2.46
CA THR A 214 -0.22 3.21 -1.57
C THR A 214 1.31 3.29 -1.47
N ALA A 215 2.00 3.58 -2.58
CA ALA A 215 3.47 3.64 -2.61
C ALA A 215 4.07 4.70 -1.67
N LEU A 216 3.30 5.73 -1.33
CA LEU A 216 3.73 6.80 -0.42
C LEU A 216 4.08 6.25 0.97
N PHE A 217 3.34 5.26 1.43
CA PHE A 217 3.52 4.69 2.77
C PHE A 217 4.63 3.66 2.81
N ASN A 218 4.92 2.98 1.70
CA ASN A 218 6.15 2.20 1.56
C ASN A 218 7.39 3.09 1.73
N ALA A 219 7.37 4.28 1.15
CA ALA A 219 8.48 5.21 1.19
C ALA A 219 8.63 5.93 2.54
N SER A 220 7.52 6.30 3.19
CA SER A 220 7.54 6.95 4.50
C SER A 220 7.73 5.98 5.67
N GLY A 221 7.58 4.66 5.44
CA GLY A 221 7.65 3.64 6.49
C GLY A 221 6.44 3.59 7.41
N GLN A 222 5.36 4.28 7.06
CA GLN A 222 4.13 4.28 7.84
C GLN A 222 3.36 2.98 7.66
N PRO A 223 2.76 2.42 8.74
CA PRO A 223 1.86 1.30 8.60
C PRO A 223 0.60 1.70 7.83
N ALA A 224 0.14 0.81 6.96
CA ALA A 224 -1.05 1.04 6.15
C ALA A 224 -1.86 -0.25 5.99
N MET A 225 -3.17 -0.08 5.81
CA MET A 225 -4.11 -1.17 5.56
C MET A 225 -5.15 -0.77 4.52
N SER A 226 -5.73 -1.75 3.82
CA SER A 226 -6.91 -1.56 2.99
C SER A 226 -8.02 -2.48 3.49
N VAL A 227 -9.20 -1.91 3.75
CA VAL A 227 -10.37 -2.65 4.22
C VAL A 227 -11.55 -2.50 3.26
N PRO A 228 -12.29 -3.57 2.94
CA PRO A 228 -13.34 -3.56 1.92
C PRO A 228 -14.67 -3.07 2.50
N LEU A 229 -14.80 -1.75 2.68
CA LEU A 229 -16.00 -1.13 3.28
C LEU A 229 -17.08 -0.75 2.25
N TYR A 230 -16.82 -0.93 0.97
CA TYR A 230 -17.75 -0.57 -0.10
C TYR A 230 -17.73 -1.62 -1.22
N TRP A 231 -18.87 -1.80 -1.88
CA TRP A 231 -18.99 -2.59 -3.10
C TRP A 231 -19.55 -1.74 -4.22
N SER A 232 -18.92 -1.81 -5.37
CA SER A 232 -19.36 -1.10 -6.56
C SER A 232 -20.70 -1.62 -7.06
N ALA A 233 -21.30 -0.93 -8.02
CA ALA A 233 -22.52 -1.37 -8.71
C ALA A 233 -22.34 -2.73 -9.42
N ASN A 234 -21.09 -3.07 -9.78
CA ASN A 234 -20.73 -4.35 -10.38
C ASN A 234 -20.46 -5.47 -9.34
N GLY A 235 -20.65 -5.18 -8.04
CA GLY A 235 -20.41 -6.13 -6.96
C GLY A 235 -18.94 -6.35 -6.61
N LEU A 236 -18.03 -5.50 -7.10
CA LEU A 236 -16.60 -5.59 -6.80
C LEU A 236 -16.27 -4.87 -5.48
N PRO A 237 -15.40 -5.44 -4.63
CA PRO A 237 -14.96 -4.78 -3.41
C PRO A 237 -14.11 -3.56 -3.71
N MET A 238 -14.41 -2.43 -3.07
CA MET A 238 -13.66 -1.19 -3.14
C MET A 238 -12.99 -0.95 -1.79
N GLY A 239 -11.66 -0.86 -1.79
CA GLY A 239 -10.89 -0.68 -0.57
C GLY A 239 -10.90 0.77 -0.08
N ALA A 240 -11.14 0.95 1.21
CA ALA A 240 -10.77 2.16 1.95
C ALA A 240 -9.36 1.95 2.53
N HIS A 241 -8.45 2.83 2.20
CA HIS A 241 -7.04 2.75 2.59
C HIS A 241 -6.77 3.67 3.78
N PHE A 242 -6.22 3.11 4.85
CA PHE A 242 -5.86 3.84 6.05
C PHE A 242 -4.37 3.72 6.30
N ALA A 243 -3.72 4.83 6.69
CA ALA A 243 -2.33 4.83 7.11
C ALA A 243 -2.18 5.62 8.41
N ALA A 244 -1.42 5.09 9.37
CA ALA A 244 -1.18 5.73 10.66
C ALA A 244 0.21 6.36 10.74
N ARG A 245 0.58 6.89 11.89
CA ARG A 245 1.94 7.34 12.19
C ARG A 245 2.91 6.17 12.18
N PHE A 246 4.16 6.44 11.94
CA PHE A 246 5.22 5.43 12.01
C PHE A 246 5.19 4.70 13.36
N GLY A 247 5.14 3.35 13.31
CA GLY A 247 5.07 2.48 14.49
C GLY A 247 3.71 2.35 15.15
N GLU A 248 2.64 2.95 14.58
CA GLU A 248 1.27 2.91 15.13
C GLU A 248 0.42 1.79 14.49
N ASP A 249 1.02 0.64 14.24
CA ASP A 249 0.34 -0.54 13.66
C ASP A 249 -0.83 -1.00 14.55
N ALA A 250 -0.64 -0.97 15.86
CA ALA A 250 -1.69 -1.32 16.83
C ALA A 250 -2.91 -0.38 16.74
N THR A 251 -2.69 0.91 16.49
CA THR A 251 -3.76 1.90 16.28
C THR A 251 -4.58 1.56 15.02
N LEU A 252 -3.91 1.19 13.92
CA LEU A 252 -4.60 0.77 12.70
C LEU A 252 -5.39 -0.52 12.90
N LEU A 253 -4.83 -1.52 13.55
CA LEU A 253 -5.51 -2.77 13.81
C LEU A 253 -6.73 -2.58 14.74
N ALA A 254 -6.62 -1.74 15.77
CA ALA A 254 -7.76 -1.40 16.62
C ALA A 254 -8.87 -0.69 15.83
N LEU A 255 -8.53 0.26 14.96
CA LEU A 255 -9.48 0.91 14.04
C LEU A 255 -10.10 -0.11 13.08
N ALA A 256 -9.29 -1.00 12.49
CA ALA A 256 -9.79 -2.03 11.59
C ALA A 256 -10.81 -2.97 12.27
N ALA A 257 -10.55 -3.38 13.52
CA ALA A 257 -11.46 -4.20 14.30
C ALA A 257 -12.79 -3.48 14.59
N GLN A 258 -12.73 -2.20 14.90
CA GLN A 258 -13.92 -1.36 15.12
C GLN A 258 -14.74 -1.23 13.82
N LEU A 259 -14.09 -1.02 12.68
CA LEU A 259 -14.72 -0.96 11.36
C LEU A 259 -15.34 -2.31 10.96
N GLU A 260 -14.61 -3.43 11.17
CA GLU A 260 -15.10 -4.78 10.90
C GLU A 260 -16.33 -5.11 11.73
N GLN A 261 -16.36 -4.70 12.99
CA GLN A 261 -17.51 -4.88 13.87
C GLN A 261 -18.72 -4.04 13.43
N ALA A 262 -18.49 -2.79 13.03
CA ALA A 262 -19.57 -1.88 12.60
C ALA A 262 -20.14 -2.22 11.23
N GLN A 263 -19.30 -2.69 10.31
CA GLN A 263 -19.67 -3.06 8.94
C GLN A 263 -18.97 -4.36 8.52
N PRO A 264 -19.48 -5.53 8.95
CA PRO A 264 -18.85 -6.83 8.67
C PRO A 264 -18.80 -7.13 7.18
N TRP A 265 -17.64 -7.60 6.69
CA TRP A 265 -17.44 -8.00 5.29
C TRP A 265 -17.15 -9.49 5.09
N ARG A 266 -16.88 -10.25 6.17
CA ARG A 266 -16.45 -11.66 6.08
C ARG A 266 -17.43 -12.56 5.33
N GLN A 267 -18.72 -12.24 5.35
CA GLN A 267 -19.75 -13.03 4.67
C GLN A 267 -19.83 -12.75 3.16
N ARG A 268 -19.16 -11.70 2.67
CA ARG A 268 -19.13 -11.35 1.26
C ARG A 268 -17.97 -12.08 0.58
N VAL A 269 -18.27 -13.28 0.08
CA VAL A 269 -17.31 -14.13 -0.64
C VAL A 269 -17.53 -14.04 -2.13
N ALA A 270 -16.47 -14.15 -2.91
CA ALA A 270 -16.58 -14.20 -4.37
C ALA A 270 -17.45 -15.39 -4.80
N PRO A 271 -18.30 -15.24 -5.85
CA PRO A 271 -19.12 -16.33 -6.37
C PRO A 271 -18.30 -17.55 -6.79
N VAL A 272 -17.08 -17.31 -7.28
CA VAL A 272 -16.10 -18.36 -7.60
C VAL A 272 -15.01 -18.33 -6.52
N ASN A 273 -14.96 -19.34 -5.69
CA ASN A 273 -13.96 -19.52 -4.63
C ASN A 273 -13.67 -21.00 -4.38
N ALA A 274 -12.53 -21.29 -3.77
CA ALA A 274 -12.10 -22.67 -3.51
C ALA A 274 -12.95 -23.40 -2.46
N CYS A 275 -13.80 -22.68 -1.73
CA CYS A 275 -14.65 -23.23 -0.66
C CYS A 275 -16.10 -23.49 -1.13
N VAL A 276 -16.38 -23.50 -2.43
CA VAL A 276 -17.72 -23.82 -2.98
C VAL A 276 -18.09 -25.23 -2.55
N GLY A 277 -19.15 -25.37 -1.73
CA GLY A 277 -19.60 -26.63 -1.13
C GLY A 277 -19.11 -26.88 0.30
N GLY A 278 -18.33 -25.99 0.90
CA GLY A 278 -17.91 -26.03 2.31
C GLY A 278 -18.73 -25.09 3.21
N ALA A 279 -18.36 -25.01 4.48
CA ALA A 279 -19.04 -24.23 5.53
C ALA A 279 -19.11 -22.70 5.31
N PHE A 280 -18.69 -22.21 4.14
CA PHE A 280 -18.68 -20.79 3.76
C PHE A 280 -19.70 -20.47 2.64
N ALA A 281 -20.55 -21.39 2.23
CA ALA A 281 -21.67 -21.03 1.37
C ALA A 281 -22.55 -20.01 2.12
N PRO A 282 -22.85 -18.82 1.56
CA PRO A 282 -23.76 -17.90 2.21
C PRO A 282 -25.11 -18.62 2.38
N ALA A 283 -25.68 -18.55 3.58
CA ALA A 283 -27.06 -18.91 3.78
C ALA A 283 -27.91 -18.04 2.83
N THR A 284 -28.61 -18.65 1.91
CA THR A 284 -29.57 -18.03 0.98
C THR A 284 -30.64 -17.26 1.72
#